data_4e9cd58ec212807731890ad8f0c55878
#
_entry.id   4e9cd58ec212807731890ad8f0c55878
#
_cell.length_a   1.000
_cell.length_b   1.000
_cell.length_c   1.000
_cell.angle_alpha   90.00
_cell.angle_beta   90.00
_cell.angle_gamma   90.00
#
_symmetry.space_group_name_H-M   'P 1'
#
loop_
_entity.id
_entity.type
_entity.pdbx_description
1 polymer ?
#
loop_
_entity_poly.entity_id
_entity_poly.type
_entity_poly.pdbx_seq_one_letter_code
_entity_poly.pdbx_strand_id
1 'polypeptide(L)'
;MKQNEKPFVIALDLGGTNSVFGIVDSSGEIKASTSIKTQAYTTVEEYVAASCQAVMTIVEETGGMENIKAMGIGAPSANYYRGTIENAANLVWGKGIVPLAKLFEDKLGVPV
;
A
#
# COMPACT_ATOMS: atom_id res chain seq x y z
N MET A 1 -6.98 -24.76 14.45
CA MET A 1 -6.36 -23.59 13.82
C MET A 1 -6.15 -23.85 12.33
N LYS A 2 -6.41 -22.85 11.52
CA LYS A 2 -6.25 -22.98 10.08
C LYS A 2 -4.81 -22.73 9.70
N GLN A 3 -4.17 -23.69 9.08
CA GLN A 3 -2.74 -23.61 8.75
C GLN A 3 -2.43 -22.53 7.72
N ASN A 4 -3.43 -22.18 6.88
CA ASN A 4 -3.25 -21.20 5.80
C ASN A 4 -3.71 -19.81 6.17
N GLU A 5 -4.08 -19.62 7.43
CA GLU A 5 -4.53 -18.32 7.88
C GLU A 5 -3.37 -17.36 8.00
N LYS A 6 -3.52 -16.20 7.33
CA LYS A 6 -2.47 -15.18 7.33
C LYS A 6 -2.86 -14.08 8.33
N PRO A 7 -1.99 -13.75 9.28
CA PRO A 7 -2.37 -12.89 10.39
C PRO A 7 -2.37 -11.40 10.07
N PHE A 8 -1.75 -10.96 8.99
CA PHE A 8 -1.48 -9.53 8.79
C PHE A 8 -2.04 -8.99 7.49
N VAL A 9 -2.28 -7.67 7.49
CA VAL A 9 -2.55 -6.89 6.28
C VAL A 9 -1.55 -5.74 6.23
N ILE A 10 -1.26 -5.28 5.02
CA ILE A 10 -0.52 -4.04 4.80
C ILE A 10 -1.55 -2.92 4.73
N ALA A 11 -1.34 -1.85 5.48
CA ALA A 11 -2.16 -0.65 5.41
C ALA A 11 -1.32 0.48 4.85
N LEU A 12 -1.86 1.20 3.87
CA LEU A 12 -1.24 2.40 3.33
C LEU A 12 -2.16 3.59 3.55
N ASP A 13 -1.65 4.61 4.23
CA ASP A 13 -2.30 5.91 4.32
C ASP A 13 -1.55 6.83 3.36
N LEU A 14 -2.16 7.07 2.19
CA LEU A 14 -1.52 7.82 1.11
C LEU A 14 -1.88 9.30 1.24
N GLY A 15 -0.93 10.08 1.73
CA GLY A 15 -1.08 11.54 1.79
C GLY A 15 -0.33 12.20 0.63
N GLY A 16 -0.67 13.45 0.37
CA GLY A 16 0.01 14.22 -0.69
C GLY A 16 1.48 14.46 -0.41
N THR A 17 1.86 14.56 0.86
CA THR A 17 3.25 14.80 1.27
C THR A 17 3.95 13.51 1.69
N ASN A 18 3.32 12.74 2.54
CA ASN A 18 3.89 11.50 3.09
C ASN A 18 2.95 10.34 2.86
N SER A 19 3.53 9.17 2.61
CA SER A 19 2.81 7.90 2.55
C SER A 19 3.27 7.05 3.72
N VAL A 20 2.34 6.58 4.56
CA VAL A 20 2.65 5.81 5.76
C VAL A 20 2.16 4.38 5.56
N PHE A 21 3.05 3.42 5.77
CA PHE A 21 2.72 2.00 5.66
C PHE A 21 2.77 1.35 7.03
N GLY A 22 1.86 0.42 7.28
CA GLY A 22 1.85 -0.35 8.51
C GLY A 22 1.53 -1.81 8.24
N ILE A 23 2.05 -2.68 9.09
CA ILE A 23 1.64 -4.08 9.15
C ILE A 23 0.70 -4.20 10.33
N VAL A 24 -0.53 -4.62 10.08
CA VAL A 24 -1.61 -4.58 11.07
C VAL A 24 -2.17 -5.98 11.27
N ASP A 25 -2.39 -6.37 12.52
CA ASP A 25 -2.97 -7.67 12.83
C ASP A 25 -4.51 -7.61 12.90
N SER A 26 -5.14 -8.74 13.18
CA SER A 26 -6.61 -8.86 13.19
C SER A 26 -7.27 -8.07 14.33
N SER A 27 -6.50 -7.66 15.34
CA SER A 27 -7.02 -6.82 16.43
C SER A 27 -6.87 -5.33 16.13
N GLY A 28 -6.22 -4.98 15.03
CA GLY A 28 -5.95 -3.58 14.67
C GLY A 28 -4.64 -3.06 15.22
N GLU A 29 -3.82 -3.92 15.81
CA GLU A 29 -2.52 -3.50 16.34
C GLU A 29 -1.49 -3.38 15.23
N ILE A 30 -0.74 -2.26 15.21
CA ILE A 30 0.32 -2.03 14.25
C ILE A 30 1.59 -2.70 14.74
N LYS A 31 2.07 -3.68 13.99
CA LYS A 31 3.24 -4.47 14.35
C LYS A 31 4.56 -3.86 13.86
N ALA A 32 4.49 -3.13 12.76
CA ALA A 32 5.64 -2.43 12.19
C ALA A 32 5.13 -1.31 11.27
N SER A 33 5.91 -0.27 11.10
CA SER A 33 5.52 0.83 10.21
C SER A 33 6.75 1.48 9.55
N THR A 34 6.51 2.15 8.43
CA THR A 34 7.50 2.93 7.73
C THR A 34 6.80 4.01 6.89
N SER A 35 7.57 4.93 6.34
CA SER A 35 6.98 5.97 5.49
C SER A 35 7.95 6.37 4.39
N ILE A 36 7.39 6.94 3.32
CA ILE A 36 8.16 7.56 2.24
C ILE A 36 7.56 8.91 1.94
N LYS A 37 8.34 9.75 1.25
CA LYS A 37 7.86 11.05 0.77
C LYS A 37 7.11 10.85 -0.53
N THR A 38 5.79 11.06 -0.52
CA THR A 38 4.96 10.90 -1.72
C THR A 38 5.45 11.77 -2.86
N GLN A 39 5.86 12.99 -2.54
CA GLN A 39 6.25 13.99 -3.54
C GLN A 39 7.62 13.72 -4.19
N ALA A 40 8.39 12.77 -3.68
CA ALA A 40 9.71 12.47 -4.23
C ALA A 40 9.64 11.74 -5.57
N TYR A 41 8.46 11.24 -5.97
CA TYR A 41 8.29 10.43 -7.17
C TYR A 41 7.39 11.14 -8.17
N THR A 42 7.82 11.19 -9.43
CA THR A 42 7.10 11.93 -10.48
C THR A 42 6.14 11.06 -11.25
N THR A 43 6.33 9.73 -11.24
CA THR A 43 5.42 8.79 -11.89
C THR A 43 4.87 7.80 -10.88
N VAL A 44 3.67 7.26 -11.17
CA VAL A 44 3.07 6.26 -10.28
C VAL A 44 3.91 4.98 -10.25
N GLU A 45 4.56 4.63 -11.35
CA GLU A 45 5.43 3.45 -11.41
C GLU A 45 6.60 3.59 -10.44
N GLU A 46 7.24 4.75 -10.41
CA GLU A 46 8.32 5.04 -9.45
C GLU A 46 7.80 5.00 -8.02
N TYR A 47 6.63 5.58 -7.79
CA TYR A 47 6.00 5.60 -6.47
C TYR A 47 5.72 4.17 -5.98
N VAL A 48 5.12 3.33 -6.84
CA VAL A 48 4.79 1.95 -6.47
C VAL A 48 6.06 1.14 -6.21
N ALA A 49 7.10 1.31 -7.03
CA ALA A 49 8.36 0.61 -6.83
C ALA A 49 9.00 0.97 -5.49
N ALA A 50 9.06 2.26 -5.16
CA ALA A 50 9.63 2.72 -3.90
C ALA A 50 8.77 2.26 -2.71
N SER A 51 7.45 2.28 -2.87
CA SER A 51 6.51 1.80 -1.84
C SER A 51 6.74 0.33 -1.54
N CYS A 52 6.90 -0.48 -2.57
CA CYS A 52 7.12 -1.92 -2.37
C CYS A 52 8.46 -2.19 -1.69
N GLN A 53 9.51 -1.44 -2.02
CA GLN A 53 10.79 -1.55 -1.30
C GLN A 53 10.64 -1.21 0.18
N ALA A 54 9.95 -0.12 0.49
CA ALA A 54 9.74 0.29 1.88
C ALA A 54 8.90 -0.74 2.63
N VAL A 55 7.82 -1.22 2.02
CA VAL A 55 6.93 -2.21 2.62
C VAL A 55 7.66 -3.51 2.92
N MET A 56 8.53 -3.95 2.02
CA MET A 56 9.24 -5.22 2.22
C MET A 56 10.10 -5.21 3.47
N THR A 57 10.64 -4.07 3.89
CA THR A 57 11.43 -4.02 5.12
C THR A 57 10.59 -4.35 6.35
N ILE A 58 9.36 -3.80 6.42
CA ILE A 58 8.48 -4.09 7.55
C ILE A 58 7.77 -5.44 7.42
N VAL A 59 7.56 -5.91 6.21
CA VAL A 59 7.04 -7.26 5.98
C VAL A 59 8.04 -8.30 6.51
N GLU A 60 9.32 -8.11 6.25
CA GLU A 60 10.36 -9.01 6.74
C GLU A 60 10.44 -9.04 8.25
N GLU A 61 10.23 -7.90 8.90
CA GLU A 61 10.20 -7.83 10.37
C GLU A 61 9.05 -8.64 10.97
N THR A 62 8.00 -8.89 10.19
CA THR A 62 6.81 -9.60 10.66
C THR A 62 6.68 -11.01 10.09
N GLY A 63 7.75 -11.55 9.52
CA GLY A 63 7.82 -12.94 9.12
C GLY A 63 7.69 -13.21 7.62
N GLY A 64 7.58 -12.17 6.79
CA GLY A 64 7.57 -12.33 5.34
C GLY A 64 6.20 -12.24 4.70
N MET A 65 6.17 -12.17 3.37
CA MET A 65 4.92 -12.02 2.59
C MET A 65 3.94 -13.18 2.81
N GLU A 66 4.42 -14.33 3.23
CA GLU A 66 3.56 -15.47 3.52
C GLU A 66 2.57 -15.20 4.64
N ASN A 67 2.84 -14.19 5.48
CA ASN A 67 1.94 -13.78 6.57
C ASN A 67 0.98 -12.66 6.14
N ILE A 68 1.10 -12.16 4.93
CA ILE A 68 0.29 -11.03 4.44
C ILE A 68 -0.88 -11.55 3.62
N LYS A 69 -2.09 -11.20 4.06
CA LYS A 69 -3.32 -11.65 3.44
C LYS A 69 -3.82 -10.68 2.37
N ALA A 70 -3.60 -9.37 2.58
CA ALA A 70 -4.14 -8.34 1.69
C ALA A 70 -3.48 -7.00 2.00
N MET A 71 -3.76 -6.00 1.15
CA MET A 71 -3.36 -4.62 1.38
C MET A 71 -4.58 -3.73 1.28
N GLY A 72 -4.70 -2.76 2.19
CA GLY A 72 -5.73 -1.73 2.13
C GLY A 72 -5.09 -0.37 1.93
N ILE A 73 -5.73 0.49 1.14
CA ILE A 73 -5.23 1.83 0.85
C ILE A 73 -6.30 2.86 1.18
N GLY A 74 -5.96 3.80 2.06
CA GLY A 74 -6.74 5.03 2.25
C GLY A 74 -6.06 6.14 1.45
N ALA A 75 -6.78 6.80 0.56
CA ALA A 75 -6.17 7.76 -0.35
C ALA A 75 -7.15 8.84 -0.78
N PRO A 76 -6.64 10.03 -1.17
CA PRO A 76 -7.50 11.07 -1.73
C PRO A 76 -8.03 10.62 -3.10
N SER A 77 -9.25 11.01 -3.42
CA SER A 77 -9.87 10.75 -4.72
C SER A 77 -9.88 9.27 -5.12
N ALA A 78 -9.95 8.39 -4.13
CA ALA A 78 -9.99 6.95 -4.38
C ALA A 78 -11.37 6.50 -4.83
N ASN A 79 -11.40 5.60 -5.81
CA ASN A 79 -12.62 4.92 -6.24
C ASN A 79 -12.51 3.45 -5.83
N TYR A 80 -13.24 3.06 -4.80
CA TYR A 80 -13.20 1.72 -4.25
C TYR A 80 -13.56 0.64 -5.28
N TYR A 81 -14.61 0.89 -6.06
CA TYR A 81 -15.13 -0.11 -6.98
C TYR A 81 -14.19 -0.38 -8.15
N ARG A 82 -13.42 0.63 -8.55
CA ARG A 82 -12.50 0.54 -9.69
C ARG A 82 -11.05 0.30 -9.26
N GLY A 83 -10.75 0.46 -7.97
CA GLY A 83 -9.37 0.36 -7.47
C GLY A 83 -8.47 1.46 -7.99
N THR A 84 -9.01 2.65 -8.25
CA THR A 84 -8.29 3.73 -8.92
C THR A 84 -8.20 4.98 -8.05
N ILE A 85 -7.21 5.81 -8.37
CA ILE A 85 -7.11 7.19 -7.91
C ILE A 85 -7.50 8.07 -9.10
N GLU A 86 -8.43 9.00 -8.91
CA GLU A 86 -8.99 9.77 -10.02
C GLU A 86 -8.80 11.26 -9.79
N ASN A 87 -8.00 11.90 -10.64
CA ASN A 87 -7.79 13.34 -10.67
C ASN A 87 -7.40 13.93 -9.31
N ALA A 88 -6.44 13.30 -8.64
CA ALA A 88 -5.99 13.73 -7.32
C ALA A 88 -5.01 14.90 -7.46
N ALA A 89 -5.49 16.11 -7.16
CA ALA A 89 -4.73 17.34 -7.39
C ALA A 89 -3.47 17.46 -6.54
N ASN A 90 -3.44 16.85 -5.35
CA ASN A 90 -2.28 16.91 -4.45
C ASN A 90 -1.31 15.74 -4.63
N LEU A 91 -1.51 14.92 -5.65
CA LEU A 91 -0.55 13.85 -5.99
C LEU A 91 0.12 14.20 -7.31
N VAL A 92 1.45 14.22 -7.33
CA VAL A 92 2.22 14.56 -8.53
C VAL A 92 1.84 13.67 -9.70
N TRP A 93 1.63 12.37 -9.43
CA TRP A 93 1.27 11.37 -10.45
C TRP A 93 -0.23 11.08 -10.49
N GLY A 94 -1.05 11.92 -9.84
CA GLY A 94 -2.50 11.64 -9.66
C GLY A 94 -3.41 12.11 -10.76
N LYS A 95 -2.88 12.61 -11.88
CA LYS A 95 -3.67 13.06 -13.02
C LYS A 95 -4.39 11.91 -13.70
N GLY A 96 -5.64 12.16 -14.08
CA GLY A 96 -6.43 11.17 -14.79
C GLY A 96 -6.84 10.02 -13.88
N ILE A 97 -6.96 8.84 -14.45
CA ILE A 97 -7.37 7.64 -13.73
C ILE A 97 -6.14 6.75 -13.54
N VAL A 98 -5.72 6.58 -12.27
CA VAL A 98 -4.54 5.80 -11.92
C VAL A 98 -4.97 4.46 -11.32
N PRO A 99 -4.63 3.31 -11.94
CA PRO A 99 -5.06 2.00 -11.44
C PRO A 99 -4.15 1.52 -10.30
N LEU A 100 -4.16 2.23 -9.18
CA LEU A 100 -3.21 2.03 -8.10
C LEU A 100 -3.31 0.65 -7.46
N ALA A 101 -4.55 0.16 -7.23
CA ALA A 101 -4.74 -1.16 -6.61
C ALA A 101 -4.12 -2.26 -7.47
N LYS A 102 -4.35 -2.22 -8.79
CA LYS A 102 -3.79 -3.20 -9.71
C LYS A 102 -2.26 -3.15 -9.74
N LEU A 103 -1.70 -1.94 -9.72
CA LEU A 103 -0.25 -1.80 -9.72
C LEU A 103 0.40 -2.44 -8.49
N PHE A 104 -0.21 -2.27 -7.32
CA PHE A 104 0.26 -2.93 -6.10
C PHE A 104 0.00 -4.44 -6.13
N GLU A 105 -1.17 -4.86 -6.61
CA GLU A 105 -1.48 -6.30 -6.73
C GLU A 105 -0.46 -7.02 -7.60
N ASP A 106 -0.10 -6.40 -8.74
CA ASP A 106 0.86 -7.00 -9.66
C ASP A 106 2.26 -7.15 -9.02
N LYS A 107 2.62 -6.24 -8.13
CA LYS A 107 3.93 -6.28 -7.47
C LYS A 107 3.97 -7.16 -6.23
N LEU A 108 2.91 -7.16 -5.45
CA LEU A 108 2.90 -7.83 -4.15
C LEU A 108 2.25 -9.21 -4.17
N GLY A 109 1.39 -9.47 -5.15
CA GLY A 109 0.73 -10.75 -5.29
C GLY A 109 -0.38 -11.00 -4.28
N VAL A 110 -0.93 -9.96 -3.67
CA VAL A 110 -2.05 -10.07 -2.73
C VAL A 110 -3.19 -9.15 -3.17
N PRO A 111 -4.43 -9.42 -2.74
CA PRO A 111 -5.55 -8.51 -3.03
C PRO A 111 -5.32 -7.14 -2.41
N VAL A 112 -5.72 -6.08 -3.15
CA VAL A 112 -5.56 -4.69 -2.70
C VAL A 112 -6.91 -3.97 -2.77
#